data_baa87d69043efe1ca325520cfce607f5
#
_entry.id   baa87d69043efe1ca325520cfce607f5
#
_cell.length_a   1.000
_cell.length_b   1.000
_cell.length_c   1.000
_cell.angle_alpha   90.00
_cell.angle_beta   90.00
_cell.angle_gamma   90.00
#
_symmetry.space_group_name_H-M   'P 1'
#
loop_
_entity.id
_entity.type
_entity.pdbx_description
1 polymer ?
#
loop_
_entity_poly.entity_id
_entity_poly.type
_entity_poly.pdbx_seq_one_letter_code
_entity_poly.pdbx_strand_id
1 'polypeptide(L)'
;MLSSLSRKRLSAFRRIRRAWWALMAFAALFAFSMAAELVCPCDPQRVTPASELEPYCRETTTTSYDIKTVRYSVRDDGTVFDREGPEEIDERDYVVRRTKRPGYTRVFMEPKSPPAATTRSLGRERVTFPFRPCPGHPFGLDGSGRDVYSRIVHAMRIALLFGLALALSGLFIGLVIGAVEGYFGGRTDIVFQRFTEIWSALPFLYVMIFIGSTLGRSFAVLLVCYGIFNWIAVSYYMRAEFLRLRKRQFVDAARVQGFGTLHIVFRQILPNALTPLITLFPFLLLGAIGSLSALDFLGFGLPPMTPSCGELLFQGQLYPDAWWLVVFPALALFVVMVLAVLIGEGLREAFDPRQRSRIE
;
A
#
# COMPACT_ATOMS: atom_id res chain seq x y z
N MET A 1 -31.98 12.24 -17.81
CA MET A 1 -32.18 13.63 -17.35
C MET A 1 -31.98 13.71 -15.85
N LEU A 2 -31.00 14.47 -15.38
CA LEU A 2 -30.76 14.70 -13.96
C LEU A 2 -31.92 15.52 -13.39
N SER A 3 -32.51 15.05 -12.28
CA SER A 3 -33.61 15.78 -11.61
C SER A 3 -33.14 17.18 -11.18
N SER A 4 -34.06 18.12 -11.02
CA SER A 4 -33.75 19.50 -10.58
C SER A 4 -32.99 19.53 -9.25
N LEU A 5 -33.22 18.53 -8.39
CA LEU A 5 -32.50 18.30 -7.13
C LEU A 5 -31.03 17.91 -7.33
N SER A 6 -30.72 17.03 -8.29
CA SER A 6 -29.33 16.61 -8.53
C SER A 6 -28.49 17.73 -9.17
N ARG A 7 -29.12 18.60 -10.01
CA ARG A 7 -28.43 19.82 -10.51
C ARG A 7 -28.10 20.81 -9.39
N LYS A 8 -29.01 21.02 -8.45
CA LYS A 8 -28.78 21.89 -7.30
C LYS A 8 -27.67 21.34 -6.39
N ARG A 9 -27.61 20.02 -6.17
CA ARG A 9 -26.54 19.37 -5.40
C ARG A 9 -25.18 19.47 -6.06
N LEU A 10 -25.11 19.27 -7.37
CA LEU A 10 -23.89 19.44 -8.14
C LEU A 10 -23.39 20.89 -8.13
N SER A 11 -24.30 21.86 -8.22
CA SER A 11 -23.93 23.29 -8.12
C SER A 11 -23.43 23.65 -6.73
N ALA A 12 -23.99 23.06 -5.67
CA ALA A 12 -23.51 23.23 -4.29
C ALA A 12 -22.10 22.66 -4.13
N PHE A 13 -21.85 21.44 -4.64
CA PHE A 13 -20.51 20.84 -4.63
C PHE A 13 -19.46 21.70 -5.34
N ARG A 14 -19.81 22.28 -6.52
CA ARG A 14 -18.90 23.19 -7.26
C ARG A 14 -18.55 24.46 -6.48
N ARG A 15 -19.41 24.93 -5.58
CA ARG A 15 -19.13 26.09 -4.72
C ARG A 15 -18.09 25.78 -3.64
N ILE A 16 -17.92 24.53 -3.24
CA ILE A 16 -16.90 24.08 -2.30
C ILE A 16 -15.56 23.95 -3.04
N ARG A 17 -14.82 25.05 -3.14
CA ARG A 17 -13.59 25.15 -3.96
C ARG A 17 -12.60 24.02 -3.67
N ARG A 18 -12.36 23.70 -2.39
CA ARG A 18 -11.42 22.62 -1.99
C ARG A 18 -11.79 21.25 -2.57
N ALA A 19 -13.07 20.88 -2.51
CA ALA A 19 -13.55 19.59 -3.02
C ALA A 19 -13.57 19.55 -4.55
N TRP A 20 -13.94 20.66 -5.19
CA TRP A 20 -13.91 20.77 -6.65
C TRP A 20 -12.50 20.63 -7.21
N TRP A 21 -11.51 21.32 -6.64
CA TRP A 21 -10.13 21.19 -7.07
C TRP A 21 -9.55 19.80 -6.74
N ALA A 22 -9.92 19.21 -5.60
CA ALA A 22 -9.56 17.85 -5.27
C ALA A 22 -10.13 16.83 -6.28
N LEU A 23 -11.38 17.01 -6.73
CA LEU A 23 -11.97 16.16 -7.77
C LEU A 23 -11.24 16.32 -9.10
N MET A 24 -10.90 17.54 -9.50
CA MET A 24 -10.13 17.79 -10.73
C MET A 24 -8.74 17.18 -10.66
N ALA A 25 -8.03 17.36 -9.53
CA ALA A 25 -6.73 16.77 -9.30
C ALA A 25 -6.79 15.22 -9.29
N PHE A 26 -7.81 14.64 -8.67
CA PHE A 26 -8.02 13.20 -8.67
C PHE A 26 -8.31 12.67 -10.09
N ALA A 27 -9.17 13.35 -10.83
CA ALA A 27 -9.47 12.98 -12.22
C ALA A 27 -8.24 13.11 -13.13
N ALA A 28 -7.43 14.15 -12.94
CA ALA A 28 -6.16 14.32 -13.65
C ALA A 28 -5.16 13.21 -13.31
N LEU A 29 -5.03 12.87 -12.03
CA LEU A 29 -4.16 11.79 -11.56
C LEU A 29 -4.65 10.43 -12.09
N PHE A 30 -5.97 10.19 -12.09
CA PHE A 30 -6.55 9.00 -12.67
C PHE A 30 -6.26 8.91 -14.19
N ALA A 31 -6.49 9.99 -14.94
CA ALA A 31 -6.20 10.04 -16.37
C ALA A 31 -4.70 9.85 -16.65
N PHE A 32 -3.83 10.47 -15.85
CA PHE A 32 -2.39 10.31 -15.92
C PHE A 32 -1.96 8.85 -15.68
N SER A 33 -2.53 8.19 -14.66
CA SER A 33 -2.22 6.79 -14.38
C SER A 33 -2.77 5.83 -15.44
N MET A 34 -3.91 6.16 -16.09
CA MET A 34 -4.42 5.39 -17.24
C MET A 34 -3.53 5.54 -18.47
N ALA A 35 -2.91 6.69 -18.66
CA ALA A 35 -1.96 6.98 -19.71
C ALA A 35 -0.51 6.53 -19.37
N ALA A 36 -0.34 5.67 -18.40
CA ALA A 36 0.99 5.26 -17.90
C ALA A 36 1.94 4.78 -19.01
N GLU A 37 1.44 4.06 -20.00
CA GLU A 37 2.23 3.57 -21.13
C GLU A 37 2.73 4.69 -22.07
N LEU A 38 2.04 5.84 -22.10
CA LEU A 38 2.44 7.01 -22.88
C LEU A 38 3.39 7.93 -22.09
N VAL A 39 3.25 7.95 -20.77
CA VAL A 39 3.96 8.87 -19.88
C VAL A 39 5.27 8.27 -19.37
N CYS A 40 5.32 6.96 -19.17
CA CYS A 40 6.51 6.29 -18.68
C CYS A 40 7.30 5.72 -19.85
N PRO A 41 8.52 6.24 -20.12
CA PRO A 41 9.37 5.74 -21.20
C PRO A 41 9.91 4.33 -20.90
N CYS A 42 9.91 3.91 -19.65
CA CYS A 42 10.44 2.62 -19.20
C CYS A 42 9.29 1.65 -18.87
N ASP A 43 9.42 0.41 -19.34
CA ASP A 43 8.56 -0.69 -18.88
C ASP A 43 8.77 -0.90 -17.36
N PRO A 44 7.71 -0.96 -16.55
CA PRO A 44 7.80 -1.15 -15.10
C PRO A 44 8.43 -2.49 -14.69
N GLN A 45 8.56 -3.43 -15.61
CA GLN A 45 9.20 -4.74 -15.41
C GLN A 45 10.63 -4.80 -15.96
N ARG A 46 11.05 -3.80 -16.74
CA ARG A 46 12.42 -3.77 -17.30
C ARG A 46 13.44 -3.60 -16.18
N VAL A 47 14.38 -4.53 -16.13
CA VAL A 47 15.55 -4.45 -15.26
C VAL A 47 16.62 -3.61 -15.97
N THR A 48 17.10 -2.57 -15.30
CA THR A 48 18.17 -1.71 -15.83
C THR A 48 19.51 -2.43 -15.70
N PRO A 49 20.27 -2.60 -16.78
CA PRO A 49 21.57 -3.27 -16.71
C PRO A 49 22.59 -2.41 -15.94
N ALA A 50 23.48 -3.07 -15.21
CA ALA A 50 24.50 -2.41 -14.40
C ALA A 50 25.41 -1.48 -15.23
N SER A 51 25.65 -1.79 -16.50
CA SER A 51 26.45 -0.98 -17.42
C SER A 51 25.89 0.42 -17.66
N GLU A 52 24.58 0.59 -17.62
CA GLU A 52 23.92 1.91 -17.74
C GLU A 52 24.13 2.77 -16.47
N LEU A 53 24.42 2.16 -15.33
CA LEU A 53 24.56 2.81 -14.04
C LEU A 53 26.01 3.10 -13.65
N GLU A 54 26.99 2.44 -14.27
CA GLU A 54 28.40 2.66 -13.99
C GLU A 54 28.86 4.13 -14.03
N PRO A 55 28.36 4.99 -14.96
CA PRO A 55 28.74 6.41 -14.99
C PRO A 55 28.32 7.18 -13.73
N TYR A 56 27.30 6.70 -13.02
CA TYR A 56 26.72 7.35 -11.83
C TYR A 56 27.26 6.79 -10.51
N CYS A 57 28.17 5.79 -10.57
CA CYS A 57 28.84 5.24 -9.40
C CYS A 57 29.83 6.23 -8.82
N ARG A 58 29.90 6.30 -7.48
CA ARG A 58 30.87 7.15 -6.79
C ARG A 58 32.27 6.58 -6.91
N GLU A 59 33.25 7.47 -7.09
CA GLU A 59 34.65 7.08 -6.94
C GLU A 59 34.93 6.86 -5.46
N THR A 60 35.38 5.68 -5.12
CA THR A 60 35.78 5.32 -3.76
C THR A 60 37.28 5.09 -3.70
N THR A 61 37.92 5.75 -2.77
CA THR A 61 39.33 5.48 -2.47
C THR A 61 39.38 4.39 -1.41
N THR A 62 39.70 3.18 -1.80
CA THR A 62 39.91 2.08 -0.85
C THR A 62 41.36 2.11 -0.42
N THR A 63 41.59 2.38 0.86
CA THR A 63 42.90 2.27 1.47
C THR A 63 42.98 0.88 2.12
N SER A 64 43.74 -0.03 1.52
CA SER A 64 43.99 -1.32 2.16
C SER A 64 45.21 -1.21 3.06
N TYR A 65 45.05 -1.68 4.28
CA TYR A 65 46.14 -1.80 5.25
C TYR A 65 46.56 -3.26 5.32
N ASP A 66 47.86 -3.50 5.21
CA ASP A 66 48.41 -4.83 5.44
C ASP A 66 48.52 -5.09 6.94
N ILE A 67 47.39 -5.45 7.54
CA ILE A 67 47.34 -5.76 8.97
C ILE A 67 47.79 -7.21 9.13
N LYS A 68 49.05 -7.37 9.48
CA LYS A 68 49.57 -8.69 9.82
C LYS A 68 49.20 -9.02 11.27
N THR A 69 47.99 -9.53 11.46
CA THR A 69 47.60 -10.15 12.71
C THR A 69 48.25 -11.51 12.85
N VAL A 70 48.78 -11.81 14.01
CA VAL A 70 49.42 -13.10 14.27
C VAL A 70 48.59 -13.88 15.25
N ARG A 71 48.30 -15.12 14.94
CA ARG A 71 47.64 -16.07 15.81
C ARG A 71 48.53 -17.31 15.94
N TYR A 72 48.73 -17.79 17.15
CA TYR A 72 49.33 -19.08 17.40
C TYR A 72 48.84 -19.66 18.71
N SER A 73 48.99 -20.95 18.86
CA SER A 73 48.69 -21.69 20.09
C SER A 73 49.95 -22.32 20.65
N VAL A 74 50.17 -22.21 21.93
CA VAL A 74 51.34 -22.78 22.66
C VAL A 74 50.82 -23.85 23.61
N ARG A 75 51.34 -25.06 23.49
CA ARG A 75 51.05 -26.13 24.46
C ARG A 75 51.76 -25.86 25.78
N ASP A 76 51.35 -26.57 26.82
CA ASP A 76 51.99 -26.45 28.16
C ASP A 76 53.45 -26.92 28.19
N ASP A 77 53.87 -27.67 27.16
CA ASP A 77 55.28 -28.07 26.93
C ASP A 77 56.12 -27.01 26.18
N GLY A 78 55.53 -25.87 25.82
CA GLY A 78 56.20 -24.80 25.08
C GLY A 78 56.19 -24.92 23.57
N THR A 79 55.61 -25.99 22.99
CA THR A 79 55.52 -26.16 21.54
C THR A 79 54.47 -25.27 20.93
N VAL A 80 54.85 -24.52 19.88
CA VAL A 80 53.96 -23.65 19.13
C VAL A 80 53.32 -24.47 18.00
N PHE A 81 52.01 -24.36 17.88
CA PHE A 81 51.23 -24.98 16.82
C PHE A 81 50.14 -24.04 16.32
N ASP A 82 49.54 -24.34 15.18
CA ASP A 82 48.45 -23.57 14.58
C ASP A 82 48.80 -22.08 14.38
N ARG A 83 50.00 -21.84 13.80
CA ARG A 83 50.52 -20.49 13.61
C ARG A 83 50.04 -19.91 12.29
N GLU A 84 49.38 -18.75 12.36
CA GLU A 84 49.02 -17.91 11.23
C GLU A 84 49.74 -16.56 11.37
N GLY A 85 50.48 -16.16 10.38
CA GLY A 85 51.19 -14.88 10.29
C GLY A 85 52.72 -15.03 10.10
N PRO A 86 53.50 -13.93 10.05
CA PRO A 86 54.93 -13.93 9.85
C PRO A 86 55.70 -14.63 10.95
N GLU A 87 56.85 -15.22 10.63
CA GLU A 87 57.67 -15.99 11.57
C GLU A 87 58.45 -15.12 12.56
N GLU A 88 58.95 -13.97 12.08
CA GLU A 88 59.68 -13.02 12.91
C GLU A 88 58.81 -11.83 13.27
N ILE A 89 58.58 -11.59 14.57
CA ILE A 89 57.75 -10.51 15.10
C ILE A 89 58.43 -9.94 16.31
N ASP A 90 58.60 -8.62 16.37
CA ASP A 90 58.91 -7.93 17.61
C ASP A 90 57.62 -7.73 18.42
N GLU A 91 57.49 -8.42 19.57
CA GLU A 91 56.29 -8.33 20.44
C GLU A 91 56.08 -6.91 20.96
N ARG A 92 57.06 -6.02 20.92
CA ARG A 92 56.96 -4.63 21.38
C ARG A 92 56.00 -3.80 20.54
N ASP A 93 55.79 -4.16 19.25
CA ASP A 93 54.95 -3.44 18.32
C ASP A 93 53.48 -3.95 18.29
N TYR A 94 53.19 -4.97 19.11
CA TYR A 94 51.90 -5.63 19.12
C TYR A 94 51.23 -5.55 20.49
N VAL A 95 49.91 -5.50 20.50
CA VAL A 95 49.06 -5.75 21.68
C VAL A 95 48.82 -7.25 21.76
N VAL A 96 49.41 -7.89 22.78
CA VAL A 96 49.35 -9.35 22.96
C VAL A 96 48.19 -9.72 23.86
N ARG A 97 47.24 -10.47 23.37
CA ARG A 97 46.15 -11.08 24.16
C ARG A 97 46.40 -12.56 24.31
N ARG A 98 46.48 -13.06 25.53
CA ARG A 98 46.67 -14.48 25.84
C ARG A 98 45.42 -15.04 26.51
N THR A 99 44.88 -16.12 25.90
CA THR A 99 43.70 -16.82 26.44
C THR A 99 44.08 -18.26 26.81
N LYS A 100 44.11 -18.58 28.10
CA LYS A 100 44.43 -19.93 28.58
C LYS A 100 43.26 -20.88 28.34
N ARG A 101 43.57 -22.05 27.78
CA ARG A 101 42.65 -23.16 27.56
C ARG A 101 43.24 -24.44 28.20
N PRO A 102 42.42 -25.45 28.50
CA PRO A 102 42.96 -26.74 28.97
C PRO A 102 43.97 -27.32 27.99
N GLY A 103 45.26 -27.45 28.43
CA GLY A 103 46.37 -28.04 27.65
C GLY A 103 47.06 -27.11 26.67
N TYR A 104 46.63 -25.83 26.50
CA TYR A 104 47.31 -24.87 25.64
C TYR A 104 46.90 -23.42 25.90
N THR A 105 47.75 -22.47 25.49
CA THR A 105 47.46 -21.03 25.57
C THR A 105 47.35 -20.48 24.13
N ARG A 106 46.24 -19.85 23.81
CA ARG A 106 46.08 -19.11 22.57
C ARG A 106 46.64 -17.71 22.68
N VAL A 107 47.52 -17.32 21.78
CA VAL A 107 48.12 -16.00 21.70
C VAL A 107 47.56 -15.29 20.45
N PHE A 108 47.08 -14.08 20.66
CA PHE A 108 46.58 -13.22 19.64
C PHE A 108 47.30 -11.89 19.69
N MET A 109 47.92 -11.48 18.60
CA MET A 109 48.70 -10.26 18.49
C MET A 109 48.11 -9.31 17.50
N GLU A 110 47.78 -8.10 17.91
CA GLU A 110 47.33 -7.00 17.07
C GLU A 110 48.37 -5.88 17.05
N PRO A 111 48.74 -5.29 15.91
CA PRO A 111 49.72 -4.20 15.89
C PRO A 111 49.21 -2.98 16.66
N LYS A 112 50.09 -2.36 17.46
CA LYS A 112 49.81 -1.17 18.29
C LYS A 112 49.49 0.07 17.47
N SER A 113 50.07 0.19 16.31
CA SER A 113 49.85 1.31 15.38
C SER A 113 49.19 0.80 14.12
N PRO A 114 48.22 1.52 13.54
CA PRO A 114 47.73 1.14 12.25
C PRO A 114 48.91 1.16 11.25
N PRO A 115 49.13 0.07 10.50
CA PRO A 115 50.23 0.02 9.54
C PRO A 115 50.05 1.14 8.50
N ALA A 116 51.18 1.68 8.00
CA ALA A 116 51.15 2.66 6.92
C ALA A 116 50.33 2.11 5.75
N ALA A 117 49.49 2.92 5.16
CA ALA A 117 48.66 2.51 4.05
C ALA A 117 49.51 1.98 2.91
N THR A 118 49.44 0.68 2.67
CA THR A 118 50.31 -0.03 1.72
C THR A 118 49.89 0.21 0.28
N THR A 119 48.60 0.40 0.04
CA THR A 119 48.06 0.61 -1.30
C THR A 119 46.81 1.50 -1.25
N ARG A 120 46.84 2.58 -2.00
CA ARG A 120 45.62 3.38 -2.32
C ARG A 120 45.16 2.94 -3.69
N SER A 121 44.04 2.26 -3.78
CA SER A 121 43.38 2.00 -5.06
C SER A 121 42.17 2.91 -5.21
N LEU A 122 42.15 3.66 -6.32
CA LEU A 122 40.94 4.33 -6.77
C LEU A 122 40.07 3.25 -7.43
N GLY A 123 38.95 2.96 -6.78
CA GLY A 123 37.95 2.06 -7.31
C GLY A 123 36.63 2.80 -7.54
N ARG A 124 35.82 2.31 -8.46
CA ARG A 124 34.42 2.72 -8.55
C ARG A 124 33.58 1.80 -7.67
N GLU A 125 32.57 2.42 -7.03
CA GLU A 125 31.54 1.69 -6.33
C GLU A 125 30.91 0.64 -7.27
N ARG A 126 30.75 -0.60 -6.82
CA ARG A 126 30.03 -1.60 -7.61
C ARG A 126 28.56 -1.25 -7.66
N VAL A 127 27.93 -1.42 -8.82
CA VAL A 127 26.48 -1.27 -8.97
C VAL A 127 25.81 -2.32 -8.11
N THR A 128 25.05 -1.87 -7.11
CA THR A 128 24.24 -2.71 -6.24
C THR A 128 22.81 -2.21 -6.26
N PHE A 129 21.83 -3.09 -6.24
CA PHE A 129 20.43 -2.75 -6.15
C PHE A 129 19.94 -2.89 -4.71
N PRO A 130 19.08 -1.99 -4.24
CA PRO A 130 18.46 -0.83 -4.92
C PRO A 130 19.47 0.29 -5.23
N PHE A 131 19.32 0.97 -6.37
CA PHE A 131 20.21 2.05 -6.78
C PHE A 131 19.55 3.43 -6.58
N ARG A 132 20.36 4.38 -6.09
CA ARG A 132 19.91 5.75 -5.78
C ARG A 132 19.36 6.50 -6.99
N PRO A 133 18.53 7.54 -6.77
CA PRO A 133 18.08 8.44 -7.84
C PRO A 133 19.26 8.99 -8.66
N CYS A 134 19.15 8.90 -9.98
CA CYS A 134 20.17 9.35 -10.94
C CYS A 134 19.49 9.89 -12.22
N PRO A 135 20.24 10.58 -13.10
CA PRO A 135 19.74 10.99 -14.40
C PRO A 135 19.22 9.78 -15.19
N GLY A 136 17.98 9.87 -15.70
CA GLY A 136 17.28 8.74 -16.32
C GLY A 136 16.36 7.96 -15.37
N HIS A 137 16.65 7.94 -14.06
CA HIS A 137 15.84 7.29 -13.03
C HIS A 137 15.61 8.24 -11.85
N PRO A 138 14.69 9.22 -11.97
CA PRO A 138 14.55 10.32 -10.99
C PRO A 138 14.13 9.84 -9.60
N PHE A 139 13.43 8.70 -9.50
CA PHE A 139 13.04 8.10 -8.23
C PHE A 139 13.91 6.91 -7.83
N GLY A 140 15.02 6.67 -8.55
CA GLY A 140 15.90 5.55 -8.32
C GLY A 140 15.35 4.21 -8.82
N LEU A 141 16.05 3.15 -8.47
CA LEU A 141 15.72 1.76 -8.84
C LEU A 141 15.38 0.94 -7.59
N ASP A 142 14.54 -0.08 -7.78
CA ASP A 142 14.17 -1.02 -6.74
C ASP A 142 15.24 -2.11 -6.51
N GLY A 143 15.00 -3.00 -5.53
CA GLY A 143 15.91 -4.11 -5.21
C GLY A 143 16.13 -5.11 -6.35
N SER A 144 15.33 -5.06 -7.40
CA SER A 144 15.46 -5.87 -8.62
C SER A 144 16.00 -5.08 -9.81
N GLY A 145 16.39 -3.81 -9.64
CA GLY A 145 16.90 -2.94 -10.69
C GLY A 145 15.82 -2.35 -11.62
N ARG A 146 14.58 -2.29 -11.17
CA ARG A 146 13.46 -1.74 -11.94
C ARG A 146 13.20 -0.28 -11.56
N ASP A 147 12.76 0.54 -12.52
CA ASP A 147 12.53 1.97 -12.32
C ASP A 147 11.35 2.24 -11.37
N VAL A 148 11.63 2.92 -10.25
CA VAL A 148 10.63 3.20 -9.20
C VAL A 148 9.54 4.17 -9.69
N TYR A 149 9.88 5.19 -10.52
CA TYR A 149 8.90 6.11 -11.06
C TYR A 149 7.87 5.39 -11.93
N SER A 150 8.32 4.59 -12.88
CA SER A 150 7.46 3.80 -13.75
C SER A 150 6.58 2.84 -12.94
N ARG A 151 7.15 2.17 -11.95
CA ARG A 151 6.41 1.26 -11.06
C ARG A 151 5.33 1.97 -10.27
N ILE A 152 5.60 3.17 -9.72
CA ILE A 152 4.59 3.95 -8.98
C ILE A 152 3.43 4.34 -9.88
N VAL A 153 3.68 4.85 -11.09
CA VAL A 153 2.61 5.27 -12.01
C VAL A 153 1.71 4.08 -12.40
N HIS A 154 2.30 2.93 -12.71
CA HIS A 154 1.54 1.71 -13.00
C HIS A 154 0.84 1.14 -11.76
N ALA A 155 1.48 1.17 -10.59
CA ALA A 155 0.88 0.77 -9.32
C ALA A 155 -0.36 1.61 -8.98
N MET A 156 -0.30 2.92 -9.25
CA MET A 156 -1.45 3.81 -9.06
C MET A 156 -2.62 3.44 -9.97
N ARG A 157 -2.38 3.10 -11.25
CA ARG A 157 -3.41 2.59 -12.17
C ARG A 157 -4.10 1.35 -11.61
N ILE A 158 -3.30 0.38 -11.16
CA ILE A 158 -3.82 -0.89 -10.62
C ILE A 158 -4.61 -0.64 -9.33
N ALA A 159 -4.08 0.16 -8.40
CA ALA A 159 -4.72 0.46 -7.14
C ALA A 159 -6.05 1.22 -7.32
N LEU A 160 -6.10 2.18 -8.25
CA LEU A 160 -7.31 2.94 -8.55
C LEU A 160 -8.38 2.07 -9.22
N LEU A 161 -8.01 1.22 -10.17
CA LEU A 161 -8.95 0.27 -10.82
C LEU A 161 -9.47 -0.77 -9.83
N PHE A 162 -8.59 -1.33 -9.00
CA PHE A 162 -8.98 -2.27 -7.95
C PHE A 162 -9.91 -1.61 -6.94
N GLY A 163 -9.52 -0.43 -6.44
CA GLY A 163 -10.32 0.33 -5.48
C GLY A 163 -11.70 0.69 -6.02
N LEU A 164 -11.77 1.14 -7.29
CA LEU A 164 -13.03 1.46 -7.95
C LEU A 164 -13.93 0.23 -8.11
N ALA A 165 -13.39 -0.87 -8.62
CA ALA A 165 -14.12 -2.12 -8.80
C ALA A 165 -14.64 -2.66 -7.46
N LEU A 166 -13.80 -2.64 -6.43
CA LEU A 166 -14.16 -3.11 -5.10
C LEU A 166 -15.19 -2.19 -4.42
N ALA A 167 -15.03 -0.86 -4.51
CA ALA A 167 -16.00 0.08 -3.95
C ALA A 167 -17.37 -0.05 -4.63
N LEU A 168 -17.40 -0.15 -5.95
CA LEU A 168 -18.66 -0.30 -6.69
C LEU A 168 -19.35 -1.65 -6.42
N SER A 169 -18.62 -2.75 -6.40
CA SER A 169 -19.17 -4.07 -6.06
C SER A 169 -19.70 -4.11 -4.62
N GLY A 170 -18.94 -3.59 -3.65
CA GLY A 170 -19.36 -3.49 -2.26
C GLY A 170 -20.60 -2.62 -2.07
N LEU A 171 -20.67 -1.47 -2.78
CA LEU A 171 -21.86 -0.63 -2.79
C LEU A 171 -23.08 -1.35 -3.35
N PHE A 172 -22.93 -2.04 -4.49
CA PHE A 172 -24.03 -2.73 -5.14
C PHE A 172 -24.55 -3.88 -4.26
N ILE A 173 -23.67 -4.78 -3.82
CA ILE A 173 -24.04 -5.94 -3.00
C ILE A 173 -24.62 -5.48 -1.66
N GLY A 174 -23.94 -4.55 -0.97
CA GLY A 174 -24.38 -4.03 0.32
C GLY A 174 -25.70 -3.25 0.24
N LEU A 175 -25.94 -2.51 -0.87
CA LEU A 175 -27.22 -1.86 -1.12
C LEU A 175 -28.34 -2.89 -1.26
N VAL A 176 -28.14 -3.95 -2.06
CA VAL A 176 -29.18 -4.96 -2.31
C VAL A 176 -29.51 -5.69 -1.00
N ILE A 177 -28.50 -6.19 -0.29
CA ILE A 177 -28.70 -6.93 0.96
C ILE A 177 -29.33 -6.02 2.02
N GLY A 178 -28.77 -4.84 2.25
CA GLY A 178 -29.29 -3.89 3.25
C GLY A 178 -30.69 -3.37 2.90
N ALA A 179 -31.03 -3.23 1.62
CA ALA A 179 -32.39 -2.88 1.19
C ALA A 179 -33.39 -3.99 1.51
N VAL A 180 -33.04 -5.25 1.28
CA VAL A 180 -33.89 -6.41 1.62
C VAL A 180 -34.08 -6.49 3.13
N GLU A 181 -33.01 -6.46 3.91
CA GLU A 181 -33.09 -6.46 5.38
C GLU A 181 -33.96 -5.32 5.92
N GLY A 182 -33.65 -4.10 5.48
CA GLY A 182 -34.28 -2.90 6.00
C GLY A 182 -35.74 -2.74 5.56
N TYR A 183 -36.11 -3.13 4.34
CA TYR A 183 -37.46 -3.01 3.83
C TYR A 183 -38.39 -4.06 4.45
N PHE A 184 -38.05 -5.35 4.38
CA PHE A 184 -38.91 -6.41 4.90
C PHE A 184 -38.89 -6.45 6.44
N GLY A 185 -37.72 -6.33 7.05
CA GLY A 185 -37.58 -6.36 8.50
C GLY A 185 -38.01 -7.69 9.15
N GLY A 186 -38.31 -7.69 10.44
CA GLY A 186 -38.80 -8.86 11.15
C GLY A 186 -37.88 -10.07 11.05
N ARG A 187 -38.42 -11.24 10.65
CA ARG A 187 -37.65 -12.49 10.53
C ARG A 187 -36.56 -12.42 9.46
N THR A 188 -36.83 -11.79 8.33
CA THR A 188 -35.84 -11.58 7.24
C THR A 188 -34.65 -10.83 7.77
N ASP A 189 -34.87 -9.76 8.47
CA ASP A 189 -33.84 -8.94 9.07
C ASP A 189 -32.97 -9.74 10.05
N ILE A 190 -33.60 -10.51 10.94
CA ILE A 190 -32.89 -11.34 11.93
C ILE A 190 -32.00 -12.39 11.26
N VAL A 191 -32.53 -13.08 10.23
CA VAL A 191 -31.77 -14.13 9.51
C VAL A 191 -30.53 -13.54 8.81
N PHE A 192 -30.72 -12.46 8.04
CA PHE A 192 -29.60 -11.82 7.36
C PHE A 192 -28.58 -11.23 8.33
N GLN A 193 -29.03 -10.64 9.45
CA GLN A 193 -28.11 -10.17 10.49
C GLN A 193 -27.27 -11.30 11.08
N ARG A 194 -27.88 -12.44 11.42
CA ARG A 194 -27.13 -13.61 11.93
C ARG A 194 -26.11 -14.11 10.90
N PHE A 195 -26.52 -14.14 9.62
CA PHE A 195 -25.59 -14.50 8.55
C PHE A 195 -24.41 -13.48 8.48
N THR A 196 -24.70 -12.19 8.50
CA THR A 196 -23.68 -11.14 8.42
C THR A 196 -22.75 -11.15 9.64
N GLU A 197 -23.28 -11.40 10.83
CA GLU A 197 -22.50 -11.56 12.08
C GLU A 197 -21.52 -12.72 11.98
N ILE A 198 -21.99 -13.93 11.55
CA ILE A 198 -21.13 -15.09 11.36
C ILE A 198 -20.06 -14.82 10.30
N TRP A 199 -20.46 -14.19 9.19
CA TRP A 199 -19.55 -13.85 8.09
C TRP A 199 -18.47 -12.85 8.51
N SER A 200 -18.86 -11.82 9.26
CA SER A 200 -17.93 -10.80 9.77
C SER A 200 -16.99 -11.32 10.86
N ALA A 201 -17.33 -12.41 11.52
CA ALA A 201 -16.46 -13.07 12.51
C ALA A 201 -15.27 -13.80 11.88
N LEU A 202 -15.30 -14.08 10.56
CA LEU A 202 -14.18 -14.67 9.86
C LEU A 202 -12.99 -13.68 9.84
N PRO A 203 -11.80 -14.11 10.28
CA PRO A 203 -10.65 -13.22 10.28
C PRO A 203 -10.14 -13.00 8.85
N PHE A 204 -10.53 -11.86 8.26
CA PHE A 204 -10.30 -11.50 6.87
C PHE A 204 -8.88 -11.84 6.36
N LEU A 205 -7.84 -11.44 7.12
CA LEU A 205 -6.46 -11.65 6.71
C LEU A 205 -6.12 -13.14 6.54
N TYR A 206 -6.59 -14.00 7.46
CA TYR A 206 -6.34 -15.44 7.36
C TYR A 206 -7.04 -16.08 6.17
N VAL A 207 -8.26 -15.63 5.87
CA VAL A 207 -8.99 -16.08 4.67
C VAL A 207 -8.24 -15.66 3.40
N MET A 208 -7.72 -14.44 3.34
CA MET A 208 -6.94 -13.95 2.20
C MET A 208 -5.64 -14.74 2.01
N ILE A 209 -4.92 -15.04 3.10
CA ILE A 209 -3.70 -15.87 3.07
C ILE A 209 -4.03 -17.28 2.55
N PHE A 210 -5.07 -17.89 3.09
CA PHE A 210 -5.49 -19.24 2.70
C PHE A 210 -5.86 -19.32 1.23
N ILE A 211 -6.69 -18.38 0.74
CA ILE A 211 -7.12 -18.35 -0.66
C ILE A 211 -5.94 -18.04 -1.58
N GLY A 212 -5.10 -17.07 -1.23
CA GLY A 212 -3.91 -16.71 -2.01
C GLY A 212 -2.89 -17.85 -2.12
N SER A 213 -2.79 -18.71 -1.09
CA SER A 213 -1.91 -19.89 -1.12
C SER A 213 -2.46 -21.06 -1.94
N THR A 214 -3.78 -21.19 -2.02
CA THR A 214 -4.44 -22.34 -2.71
C THR A 214 -4.78 -22.04 -4.17
N LEU A 215 -5.34 -20.87 -4.46
CA LEU A 215 -5.77 -20.47 -5.81
C LEU A 215 -4.73 -19.64 -6.56
N GLY A 216 -3.62 -19.32 -5.91
CA GLY A 216 -2.62 -18.42 -6.45
C GLY A 216 -3.03 -16.95 -6.35
N ARG A 217 -2.07 -16.06 -6.66
CA ARG A 217 -2.24 -14.61 -6.59
C ARG A 217 -2.58 -14.06 -7.96
N SER A 218 -3.74 -13.44 -8.08
CA SER A 218 -4.13 -12.69 -9.28
C SER A 218 -5.05 -11.54 -8.91
N PHE A 219 -5.11 -10.53 -9.77
CA PHE A 219 -6.00 -9.39 -9.59
C PHE A 219 -7.47 -9.83 -9.41
N ALA A 220 -7.94 -10.78 -10.23
CA ALA A 220 -9.31 -11.27 -10.17
C ALA A 220 -9.60 -12.04 -8.89
N VAL A 221 -8.69 -12.93 -8.46
CA VAL A 221 -8.84 -13.68 -7.21
C VAL A 221 -8.92 -12.71 -6.03
N LEU A 222 -8.02 -11.73 -5.94
CA LEU A 222 -8.03 -10.73 -4.88
C LEU A 222 -9.32 -9.91 -4.88
N LEU A 223 -9.78 -9.47 -6.07
CA LEU A 223 -10.99 -8.67 -6.19
C LEU A 223 -12.23 -9.44 -5.71
N VAL A 224 -12.37 -10.71 -6.11
CA VAL A 224 -13.48 -11.57 -5.69
C VAL A 224 -13.41 -11.84 -4.19
N CYS A 225 -12.26 -12.26 -3.69
CA CYS A 225 -12.08 -12.59 -2.27
C CYS A 225 -12.33 -11.37 -1.37
N TYR A 226 -11.84 -10.21 -1.79
CA TYR A 226 -12.10 -8.98 -1.06
C TYR A 226 -13.56 -8.55 -1.16
N GLY A 227 -14.16 -8.68 -2.34
CA GLY A 227 -15.57 -8.36 -2.62
C GLY A 227 -16.54 -9.14 -1.72
N ILE A 228 -16.19 -10.39 -1.37
CA ILE A 228 -16.98 -11.24 -0.47
C ILE A 228 -17.12 -10.63 0.94
N PHE A 229 -16.20 -9.77 1.38
CA PHE A 229 -16.24 -9.11 2.70
C PHE A 229 -16.63 -7.64 2.63
N ASN A 230 -16.34 -6.96 1.52
CA ASN A 230 -16.43 -5.49 1.43
C ASN A 230 -17.88 -4.95 1.46
N TRP A 231 -18.88 -5.77 1.23
CA TRP A 231 -20.30 -5.38 1.23
C TRP A 231 -20.88 -5.21 2.63
N ILE A 232 -20.28 -5.81 3.67
CA ILE A 232 -20.84 -5.90 5.04
C ILE A 232 -21.13 -4.52 5.62
N ALA A 233 -20.14 -3.62 5.62
CA ALA A 233 -20.28 -2.27 6.18
C ALA A 233 -21.37 -1.46 5.47
N VAL A 234 -21.46 -1.59 4.13
CA VAL A 234 -22.49 -0.94 3.32
C VAL A 234 -23.86 -1.51 3.62
N SER A 235 -23.98 -2.83 3.80
CA SER A 235 -25.24 -3.51 4.14
C SER A 235 -25.80 -2.99 5.46
N TYR A 236 -25.01 -2.92 6.53
CA TYR A 236 -25.45 -2.36 7.81
C TYR A 236 -25.95 -0.93 7.68
N TYR A 237 -25.25 -0.11 6.92
CA TYR A 237 -25.62 1.26 6.71
C TYR A 237 -26.94 1.37 5.92
N MET A 238 -27.06 0.64 4.82
CA MET A 238 -28.27 0.66 3.98
C MET A 238 -29.47 0.06 4.67
N ARG A 239 -29.28 -0.99 5.47
CA ARG A 239 -30.32 -1.54 6.33
C ARG A 239 -30.92 -0.45 7.26
N ALA A 240 -30.06 0.26 7.99
CA ALA A 240 -30.50 1.32 8.90
C ALA A 240 -31.28 2.42 8.14
N GLU A 241 -30.79 2.80 6.95
CA GLU A 241 -31.43 3.81 6.11
C GLU A 241 -32.80 3.35 5.58
N PHE A 242 -32.92 2.11 5.12
CA PHE A 242 -34.18 1.53 4.66
C PHE A 242 -35.19 1.37 5.81
N LEU A 243 -34.75 0.93 7.00
CA LEU A 243 -35.60 0.88 8.20
C LEU A 243 -36.15 2.25 8.59
N ARG A 244 -35.34 3.30 8.41
CA ARG A 244 -35.72 4.68 8.65
C ARG A 244 -36.74 5.20 7.63
N LEU A 245 -36.44 4.99 6.34
CA LEU A 245 -37.23 5.51 5.22
C LEU A 245 -38.58 4.80 5.06
N ARG A 246 -38.67 3.49 5.34
CA ARG A 246 -39.93 2.74 5.22
C ARG A 246 -41.04 3.20 6.16
N LYS A 247 -40.69 3.94 7.23
CA LYS A 247 -41.62 4.51 8.20
C LYS A 247 -42.04 5.96 7.86
N ARG A 248 -41.65 6.47 6.69
CA ARG A 248 -41.96 7.83 6.30
C ARG A 248 -43.33 7.95 5.65
N GLN A 249 -44.03 9.07 5.90
CA GLN A 249 -45.37 9.35 5.39
C GLN A 249 -45.51 9.15 3.87
N PHE A 250 -44.50 9.47 3.06
CA PHE A 250 -44.56 9.28 1.64
C PHE A 250 -44.64 7.80 1.23
N VAL A 251 -44.07 6.91 2.04
CA VAL A 251 -44.17 5.44 1.83
C VAL A 251 -45.55 4.95 2.18
N ASP A 252 -46.14 5.45 3.29
CA ASP A 252 -47.49 5.09 3.70
C ASP A 252 -48.53 5.62 2.70
N ALA A 253 -48.34 6.83 2.18
CA ALA A 253 -49.18 7.37 1.11
C ALA A 253 -49.15 6.51 -0.15
N ALA A 254 -47.93 6.03 -0.55
CA ALA A 254 -47.80 5.13 -1.69
C ALA A 254 -48.47 3.76 -1.47
N ARG A 255 -48.44 3.24 -0.23
CA ARG A 255 -49.19 2.01 0.13
C ARG A 255 -50.71 2.18 0.02
N VAL A 256 -51.22 3.30 0.54
CA VAL A 256 -52.67 3.62 0.45
C VAL A 256 -53.11 3.79 -1.01
N GLN A 257 -52.24 4.30 -1.88
CA GLN A 257 -52.48 4.39 -3.31
C GLN A 257 -52.41 3.04 -4.03
N GLY A 258 -52.12 1.93 -3.35
CA GLY A 258 -52.05 0.60 -3.91
C GLY A 258 -50.78 0.26 -4.71
N PHE A 259 -49.68 1.05 -4.56
CA PHE A 259 -48.43 0.74 -5.22
C PHE A 259 -47.79 -0.55 -4.67
N GLY A 260 -47.32 -1.39 -5.54
CA GLY A 260 -46.65 -2.64 -5.18
C GLY A 260 -45.26 -2.41 -4.56
N THR A 261 -44.75 -3.43 -3.83
CA THR A 261 -43.47 -3.42 -3.11
C THR A 261 -42.29 -2.92 -3.96
N LEU A 262 -42.12 -3.45 -5.18
CA LEU A 262 -41.01 -3.07 -6.06
C LEU A 262 -41.09 -1.58 -6.44
N HIS A 263 -42.30 -1.06 -6.71
CA HIS A 263 -42.49 0.34 -7.02
C HIS A 263 -42.09 1.22 -5.81
N ILE A 264 -42.52 0.85 -4.60
CA ILE A 264 -42.17 1.58 -3.36
C ILE A 264 -40.67 1.55 -3.14
N VAL A 265 -40.03 0.40 -3.25
CA VAL A 265 -38.59 0.26 -3.04
C VAL A 265 -37.79 1.08 -4.07
N PHE A 266 -38.03 0.87 -5.36
CA PHE A 266 -37.20 1.48 -6.41
C PHE A 266 -37.52 2.95 -6.70
N ARG A 267 -38.80 3.35 -6.59
CA ARG A 267 -39.20 4.74 -6.92
C ARG A 267 -39.35 5.67 -5.73
N GLN A 268 -39.63 5.14 -4.54
CA GLN A 268 -39.84 6.00 -3.36
C GLN A 268 -38.67 5.97 -2.39
N ILE A 269 -38.16 4.77 -2.02
CA ILE A 269 -37.14 4.63 -1.00
C ILE A 269 -35.73 4.78 -1.58
N LEU A 270 -35.39 4.01 -2.62
CA LEU A 270 -34.05 3.96 -3.18
C LEU A 270 -33.48 5.32 -3.60
N PRO A 271 -34.20 6.21 -4.29
CA PRO A 271 -33.64 7.51 -4.68
C PRO A 271 -33.24 8.38 -3.49
N ASN A 272 -33.93 8.22 -2.36
CA ASN A 272 -33.60 8.91 -1.10
C ASN A 272 -32.46 8.23 -0.35
N ALA A 273 -32.39 6.90 -0.40
CA ALA A 273 -31.34 6.09 0.22
C ALA A 273 -29.98 6.20 -0.50
N LEU A 274 -29.97 6.53 -1.80
CA LEU A 274 -28.71 6.74 -2.55
C LEU A 274 -27.96 7.98 -2.11
N THR A 275 -28.62 8.99 -1.53
CA THR A 275 -27.95 10.23 -1.12
C THR A 275 -26.80 9.99 -0.15
N PRO A 276 -26.99 9.32 1.01
CA PRO A 276 -25.88 9.00 1.89
C PRO A 276 -24.87 8.02 1.29
N LEU A 277 -25.31 7.13 0.38
CA LEU A 277 -24.42 6.18 -0.29
C LEU A 277 -23.36 6.88 -1.16
N ILE A 278 -23.76 7.93 -1.88
CA ILE A 278 -22.86 8.76 -2.68
C ILE A 278 -21.79 9.40 -1.79
N THR A 279 -22.13 9.82 -0.59
CA THR A 279 -21.16 10.43 0.33
C THR A 279 -20.19 9.43 0.95
N LEU A 280 -20.54 8.14 0.99
CA LEU A 280 -19.67 7.07 1.47
C LEU A 280 -18.68 6.59 0.41
N PHE A 281 -18.98 6.73 -0.87
CA PHE A 281 -18.18 6.18 -1.96
C PHE A 281 -16.69 6.54 -1.91
N PRO A 282 -16.27 7.81 -1.72
CA PRO A 282 -14.84 8.15 -1.66
C PRO A 282 -14.11 7.46 -0.50
N PHE A 283 -14.79 7.26 0.63
CA PHE A 283 -14.21 6.59 1.80
C PHE A 283 -14.07 5.08 1.59
N LEU A 284 -15.02 4.46 0.87
CA LEU A 284 -14.89 3.05 0.46
C LEU A 284 -13.76 2.85 -0.53
N LEU A 285 -13.61 3.76 -1.49
CA LEU A 285 -12.49 3.76 -2.44
C LEU A 285 -11.14 3.86 -1.71
N LEU A 286 -11.04 4.80 -0.76
CA LEU A 286 -9.86 4.98 0.07
C LEU A 286 -9.53 3.72 0.87
N GLY A 287 -10.52 3.13 1.52
CA GLY A 287 -10.37 1.88 2.26
C GLY A 287 -9.88 0.74 1.39
N ALA A 288 -10.43 0.61 0.17
CA ALA A 288 -10.04 -0.42 -0.79
C ALA A 288 -8.58 -0.28 -1.26
N ILE A 289 -8.15 0.95 -1.60
CA ILE A 289 -6.76 1.23 -2.02
C ILE A 289 -5.78 0.96 -0.86
N GLY A 290 -6.11 1.44 0.35
CA GLY A 290 -5.29 1.23 1.53
C GLY A 290 -5.13 -0.24 1.88
N SER A 291 -6.21 -1.00 1.80
CA SER A 291 -6.20 -2.43 2.10
C SER A 291 -5.43 -3.25 1.07
N LEU A 292 -5.53 -2.93 -0.24
CA LEU A 292 -4.70 -3.55 -1.27
C LEU A 292 -3.22 -3.30 -0.98
N SER A 293 -2.85 -2.04 -0.72
CA SER A 293 -1.47 -1.66 -0.40
C SER A 293 -0.94 -2.36 0.86
N ALA A 294 -1.77 -2.54 1.87
CA ALA A 294 -1.41 -3.29 3.08
C ALA A 294 -1.20 -4.79 2.81
N LEU A 295 -2.06 -5.43 1.99
CA LEU A 295 -1.87 -6.82 1.58
C LEU A 295 -0.61 -7.00 0.75
N ASP A 296 -0.33 -6.09 -0.19
CA ASP A 296 0.89 -6.10 -0.99
C ASP A 296 2.14 -5.95 -0.11
N PHE A 297 2.10 -5.03 0.87
CA PHE A 297 3.17 -4.85 1.86
C PHE A 297 3.42 -6.12 2.67
N LEU A 298 2.36 -6.83 3.07
CA LEU A 298 2.46 -8.10 3.79
C LEU A 298 2.86 -9.29 2.88
N GLY A 299 2.98 -9.07 1.57
CA GLY A 299 3.33 -10.11 0.60
C GLY A 299 2.18 -11.07 0.24
N PHE A 300 0.94 -10.72 0.57
CA PHE A 300 -0.26 -11.52 0.26
C PHE A 300 -1.18 -10.88 -0.78
N GLY A 301 -0.75 -9.78 -1.37
CA GLY A 301 -1.48 -9.06 -2.40
C GLY A 301 -1.27 -9.59 -3.82
N LEU A 302 -0.93 -8.69 -4.72
CA LEU A 302 -0.72 -8.98 -6.15
C LEU A 302 0.50 -9.89 -6.40
N PRO A 303 0.60 -10.52 -7.60
CA PRO A 303 1.78 -11.28 -7.97
C PRO A 303 3.07 -10.44 -7.90
N PRO A 304 4.24 -11.02 -7.53
CA PRO A 304 5.48 -10.27 -7.29
C PRO A 304 5.98 -9.40 -8.44
N MET A 305 5.61 -9.74 -9.69
CA MET A 305 6.00 -8.95 -10.87
C MET A 305 5.09 -7.74 -11.12
N THR A 306 3.92 -7.69 -10.47
CA THR A 306 2.96 -6.61 -10.67
C THR A 306 3.42 -5.35 -9.93
N PRO A 307 3.46 -4.18 -10.59
CA PRO A 307 3.78 -2.93 -9.91
C PRO A 307 2.81 -2.63 -8.76
N SER A 308 3.33 -2.42 -7.55
CA SER A 308 2.55 -2.10 -6.37
C SER A 308 3.31 -1.14 -5.45
N CYS A 309 2.60 -0.14 -4.90
CA CYS A 309 3.17 0.73 -3.88
C CYS A 309 3.46 -0.02 -2.58
N GLY A 310 2.63 -1.01 -2.21
CA GLY A 310 2.85 -1.82 -1.01
C GLY A 310 4.11 -2.68 -1.12
N GLU A 311 4.37 -3.26 -2.30
CA GLU A 311 5.62 -4.02 -2.54
C GLU A 311 6.86 -3.12 -2.45
N LEU A 312 6.82 -1.90 -3.01
CA LEU A 312 7.94 -0.95 -2.90
C LEU A 312 8.21 -0.56 -1.45
N LEU A 313 7.15 -0.34 -0.65
CA LEU A 313 7.28 -0.07 0.79
C LEU A 313 7.89 -1.27 1.54
N PHE A 314 7.51 -2.49 1.19
CA PHE A 314 8.12 -3.70 1.75
C PHE A 314 9.61 -3.80 1.41
N GLN A 315 10.00 -3.52 0.16
CA GLN A 315 11.40 -3.46 -0.23
C GLN A 315 12.16 -2.38 0.54
N GLY A 316 11.53 -1.20 0.81
CA GLY A 316 12.12 -0.14 1.64
C GLY A 316 12.40 -0.59 3.08
N GLN A 317 11.63 -1.53 3.63
CA GLN A 317 11.91 -2.15 4.93
C GLN A 317 13.13 -3.06 4.88
N LEU A 318 13.33 -3.78 3.77
CA LEU A 318 14.49 -4.67 3.57
C LEU A 318 15.79 -3.89 3.32
N TYR A 319 15.70 -2.70 2.73
CA TYR A 319 16.84 -1.85 2.37
C TYR A 319 16.72 -0.47 3.04
N PRO A 320 17.10 -0.33 4.32
CA PRO A 320 16.92 0.92 5.09
C PRO A 320 17.63 2.14 4.48
N ASP A 321 18.73 1.93 3.76
CA ASP A 321 19.49 3.00 3.09
C ASP A 321 18.78 3.54 1.85
N ALA A 322 17.81 2.79 1.31
CA ALA A 322 17.07 3.15 0.12
C ALA A 322 15.77 3.93 0.46
N TRP A 323 15.93 5.10 1.07
CA TRP A 323 14.82 5.96 1.52
C TRP A 323 13.79 6.28 0.43
N TRP A 324 14.20 6.30 -0.84
CA TRP A 324 13.32 6.57 -2.00
C TRP A 324 12.26 5.49 -2.20
N LEU A 325 12.54 4.23 -1.80
CA LEU A 325 11.57 3.12 -1.83
C LEU A 325 10.43 3.29 -0.81
N VAL A 326 10.64 4.13 0.20
CA VAL A 326 9.61 4.45 1.20
C VAL A 326 8.93 5.78 0.86
N VAL A 327 9.71 6.83 0.62
CA VAL A 327 9.18 8.20 0.50
C VAL A 327 8.29 8.37 -0.71
N PHE A 328 8.72 7.93 -1.90
CA PHE A 328 7.93 8.15 -3.12
C PHE A 328 6.63 7.35 -3.19
N PRO A 329 6.59 6.03 -2.88
CA PRO A 329 5.33 5.29 -2.85
C PRO A 329 4.39 5.77 -1.74
N ALA A 330 4.91 6.10 -0.55
CA ALA A 330 4.11 6.64 0.54
C ALA A 330 3.48 7.99 0.16
N LEU A 331 4.25 8.89 -0.47
CA LEU A 331 3.75 10.17 -0.95
C LEU A 331 2.65 10.00 -2.02
N ALA A 332 2.83 9.07 -2.96
CA ALA A 332 1.83 8.77 -3.98
C ALA A 332 0.51 8.29 -3.35
N LEU A 333 0.56 7.33 -2.42
CA LEU A 333 -0.61 6.88 -1.68
C LEU A 333 -1.24 8.00 -0.85
N PHE A 334 -0.44 8.79 -0.15
CA PHE A 334 -0.90 9.92 0.65
C PHE A 334 -1.69 10.94 -0.19
N VAL A 335 -1.17 11.34 -1.35
CA VAL A 335 -1.85 12.27 -2.24
C VAL A 335 -3.22 11.75 -2.66
N VAL A 336 -3.32 10.48 -3.10
CA VAL A 336 -4.60 9.87 -3.48
C VAL A 336 -5.56 9.82 -2.32
N MET A 337 -5.09 9.43 -1.14
CA MET A 337 -5.92 9.33 0.07
C MET A 337 -6.45 10.70 0.49
N VAL A 338 -5.62 11.74 0.49
CA VAL A 338 -6.03 13.11 0.82
C VAL A 338 -7.07 13.62 -0.19
N LEU A 339 -6.84 13.41 -1.49
CA LEU A 339 -7.80 13.82 -2.51
C LEU A 339 -9.15 13.12 -2.32
N ALA A 340 -9.16 11.81 -2.04
CA ALA A 340 -10.40 11.06 -1.80
C ALA A 340 -11.15 11.57 -0.55
N VAL A 341 -10.43 11.88 0.54
CA VAL A 341 -11.02 12.47 1.75
C VAL A 341 -11.65 13.83 1.45
N LEU A 342 -10.92 14.73 0.78
CA LEU A 342 -11.44 16.07 0.44
C LEU A 342 -12.68 16.01 -0.46
N ILE A 343 -12.72 15.05 -1.39
CA ILE A 343 -13.91 14.79 -2.22
C ILE A 343 -15.06 14.29 -1.34
N GLY A 344 -14.81 13.35 -0.43
CA GLY A 344 -15.81 12.78 0.47
C GLY A 344 -16.41 13.82 1.41
N GLU A 345 -15.57 14.66 2.02
CA GLU A 345 -16.02 15.78 2.86
C GLU A 345 -16.87 16.79 2.07
N GLY A 346 -16.42 17.16 0.87
CA GLY A 346 -17.17 18.06 0.00
C GLY A 346 -18.51 17.50 -0.46
N LEU A 347 -18.58 16.21 -0.76
CA LEU A 347 -19.84 15.53 -1.05
C LEU A 347 -20.75 15.54 0.17
N ARG A 348 -20.25 15.22 1.35
CA ARG A 348 -21.01 15.25 2.60
C ARG A 348 -21.57 16.65 2.87
N GLU A 349 -20.74 17.69 2.72
CA GLU A 349 -21.16 19.08 2.90
C GLU A 349 -22.22 19.51 1.87
N ALA A 350 -22.05 19.16 0.59
CA ALA A 350 -23.00 19.49 -0.48
C ALA A 350 -24.36 18.77 -0.34
N PHE A 351 -24.38 17.60 0.29
CA PHE A 351 -25.60 16.81 0.49
C PHE A 351 -26.25 17.00 1.88
N ASP A 352 -25.63 17.76 2.81
CA ASP A 352 -26.20 18.05 4.14
C ASP A 352 -27.36 19.06 4.03
N PRO A 353 -28.59 18.68 4.40
CA PRO A 353 -29.75 19.57 4.35
C PRO A 353 -29.69 20.69 5.40
N ARG A 354 -28.92 20.53 6.49
CA ARG A 354 -28.90 21.49 7.62
C ARG A 354 -28.15 22.78 7.29
N GLN A 355 -27.26 22.78 6.32
CA GLN A 355 -26.54 24.00 5.92
C GLN A 355 -27.41 24.94 5.06
N ARG A 356 -28.50 24.45 4.48
CA ARG A 356 -29.41 25.28 3.66
C ARG A 356 -30.26 26.26 4.47
N SER A 357 -30.62 25.93 5.71
CA SER A 357 -31.43 26.79 6.57
C SER A 357 -30.67 27.98 7.19
N ARG A 358 -29.35 28.10 6.94
CA ARG A 358 -28.54 29.25 7.41
C ARG A 358 -28.26 30.30 6.32
N ILE A 359 -28.69 30.05 5.09
CA ILE A 359 -28.43 30.93 3.93
C ILE A 359 -29.71 31.57 3.39
N GLU A 360 -30.88 31.11 3.83
CA GLU A 360 -32.19 31.78 3.69
C GLU A 360 -32.52 32.54 4.97
#